data_dd5028f1c2be65dff2bad828ad2cbd28
#
_entry.id   dd5028f1c2be65dff2bad828ad2cbd28
#
_cell.length_a   1.000
_cell.length_b   1.000
_cell.length_c   1.000
_cell.angle_alpha   90.00
_cell.angle_beta   90.00
_cell.angle_gamma   90.00
#
_symmetry.space_group_name_H-M   'P 1'
#
loop_
_entity.id
_entity.type
_entity.pdbx_description
1 polymer ?
#
loop_
_entity_poly.entity_id
_entity_poly.type
_entity_poly.pdbx_seq_one_letter_code
_entity_poly.pdbx_strand_id
1 'polypeptide(L)'
;MKIPAASRQDEVLITRGAPDNEARAIQRRAKAGELTRIAEGVYLAERDPETQKAIVRRNWIRILAVLVPGAVISHRSAYQGGLSADGGSIYLSHPTNYNRKIDLPGVRAVLVKGPGPMAGDTRFGNENFYFASRPRQLLENLSAARGPRGKSAGAKAVEDRLVSILNASGENELNNIRDTARELAKSMGLRQEFKKLDGMIGA
;
A
#
# COMPACT_ATOMS: atom_id res chain seq x y z
N MET A 1 8.86 -1.21 -39.66
CA MET A 1 8.26 -2.39 -39.04
C MET A 1 7.65 -1.95 -37.70
N LYS A 2 6.32 -1.77 -37.61
CA LYS A 2 5.65 -1.38 -36.35
C LYS A 2 5.55 -2.61 -35.46
N ILE A 3 6.23 -2.60 -34.32
CA ILE A 3 6.04 -3.58 -33.26
C ILE A 3 4.63 -3.33 -32.72
N PRO A 4 3.70 -4.35 -32.74
CA PRO A 4 2.40 -4.20 -32.14
C PRO A 4 2.58 -3.90 -30.65
N ALA A 5 1.88 -2.90 -30.13
CA ALA A 5 1.82 -2.64 -28.70
C ALA A 5 1.24 -3.87 -28.01
N ALA A 6 2.09 -4.72 -27.44
CA ALA A 6 1.67 -5.78 -26.54
C ALA A 6 0.78 -5.16 -25.48
N SER A 7 -0.36 -5.75 -25.21
CA SER A 7 -1.27 -5.21 -24.22
C SER A 7 -0.50 -5.09 -22.90
N ARG A 8 -0.57 -3.95 -22.21
CA ARG A 8 0.16 -3.68 -20.94
C ARG A 8 -0.10 -4.74 -19.85
N GLN A 9 -1.08 -5.62 -20.04
CA GLN A 9 -1.41 -6.73 -19.16
C GLN A 9 -0.43 -7.92 -19.25
N ASP A 10 0.30 -8.06 -20.36
CA ASP A 10 1.21 -9.19 -20.60
C ASP A 10 2.61 -8.99 -20.04
N GLU A 11 2.93 -7.80 -19.51
CA GLU A 11 4.25 -7.49 -18.95
C GLU A 11 4.51 -8.22 -17.61
N VAL A 12 3.46 -8.45 -16.80
CA VAL A 12 3.54 -9.14 -15.51
C VAL A 12 2.69 -10.40 -15.55
N LEU A 13 3.35 -11.55 -15.45
CA LEU A 13 2.74 -12.86 -15.44
C LEU A 13 2.61 -13.37 -14.00
N ILE A 14 1.41 -13.75 -13.60
CA ILE A 14 1.09 -14.18 -12.23
C ILE A 14 0.53 -15.59 -12.28
N THR A 15 1.09 -16.51 -11.49
CA THR A 15 0.63 -17.90 -11.43
C THR A 15 -0.44 -18.14 -10.35
N ARG A 16 -0.51 -17.25 -9.34
CA ARG A 16 -1.51 -17.39 -8.28
C ARG A 16 -2.89 -17.01 -8.82
N GLY A 17 -3.85 -17.92 -8.74
CA GLY A 17 -5.20 -17.74 -9.27
C GLY A 17 -5.33 -17.94 -10.79
N ALA A 18 -4.24 -18.22 -11.49
CA ALA A 18 -4.28 -18.62 -12.89
C ALA A 18 -4.73 -20.09 -13.02
N PRO A 19 -5.38 -20.48 -14.14
CA PRO A 19 -5.66 -21.88 -14.46
C PRO A 19 -4.37 -22.72 -14.44
N ASP A 20 -4.46 -23.99 -14.05
CA ASP A 20 -3.29 -24.87 -13.89
C ASP A 20 -2.43 -25.00 -15.15
N ASN A 21 -3.06 -25.07 -16.33
CA ASN A 21 -2.37 -25.13 -17.62
C ASN A 21 -1.55 -23.85 -17.88
N GLU A 22 -2.09 -22.68 -17.57
CA GLU A 22 -1.43 -21.39 -17.71
C GLU A 22 -0.29 -21.26 -16.70
N ALA A 23 -0.54 -21.55 -15.43
CA ALA A 23 0.48 -21.52 -14.38
C ALA A 23 1.68 -22.44 -14.74
N ARG A 24 1.42 -23.66 -15.24
CA ARG A 24 2.45 -24.58 -15.71
C ARG A 24 3.19 -24.05 -16.95
N ALA A 25 2.49 -23.38 -17.87
CA ALA A 25 3.13 -22.76 -19.04
C ALA A 25 4.09 -21.65 -18.63
N ILE A 26 3.70 -20.75 -17.72
CA ILE A 26 4.55 -19.69 -17.15
C ILE A 26 5.78 -20.31 -16.48
N GLN A 27 5.59 -21.34 -15.66
CA GLN A 27 6.69 -22.01 -14.97
C GLN A 27 7.69 -22.68 -15.93
N ARG A 28 7.21 -23.31 -17.01
CA ARG A 28 8.08 -23.89 -18.05
C ARG A 28 8.90 -22.81 -18.74
N ARG A 29 8.29 -21.69 -19.13
CA ARG A 29 8.98 -20.55 -19.72
C ARG A 29 10.03 -19.95 -18.78
N ALA A 30 9.74 -19.86 -17.49
CA ALA A 30 10.70 -19.42 -16.49
C ALA A 30 11.88 -20.37 -16.35
N LYS A 31 11.65 -21.71 -16.38
CA LYS A 31 12.72 -22.72 -16.39
C LYS A 31 13.57 -22.66 -17.66
N ALA A 32 12.97 -22.34 -18.80
CA ALA A 32 13.70 -22.13 -20.06
C ALA A 32 14.48 -20.80 -20.09
N GLY A 33 14.40 -19.98 -19.03
CA GLY A 33 15.08 -18.70 -18.96
C GLY A 33 14.43 -17.59 -19.79
N GLU A 34 13.21 -17.77 -20.25
CA GLU A 34 12.45 -16.76 -21.01
C GLU A 34 11.83 -15.68 -20.09
N LEU A 35 11.61 -16.02 -18.81
CA LEU A 35 11.00 -15.15 -17.83
C LEU A 35 11.90 -14.98 -16.60
N THR A 36 11.93 -13.78 -16.06
CA THR A 36 12.61 -13.45 -14.80
C THR A 36 11.61 -13.53 -13.64
N ARG A 37 11.87 -14.39 -12.65
CA ARG A 37 11.09 -14.46 -11.43
C ARG A 37 11.47 -13.31 -10.51
N ILE A 38 10.54 -12.43 -10.16
CA ILE A 38 10.77 -11.29 -9.27
C ILE A 38 10.22 -11.52 -7.85
N ALA A 39 9.26 -12.41 -7.70
CA ALA A 39 8.71 -12.86 -6.41
C ALA A 39 8.04 -14.23 -6.57
N GLU A 40 7.54 -14.82 -5.49
CA GLU A 40 6.80 -16.07 -5.53
C GLU A 40 5.55 -15.93 -6.41
N GLY A 41 5.51 -16.70 -7.50
CA GLY A 41 4.40 -16.71 -8.45
C GLY A 41 4.29 -15.46 -9.32
N VAL A 42 5.31 -14.57 -9.34
CA VAL A 42 5.33 -13.35 -10.15
C VAL A 42 6.55 -13.32 -11.05
N TYR A 43 6.32 -13.15 -12.34
CA TYR A 43 7.34 -13.22 -13.38
C TYR A 43 7.22 -12.04 -14.35
N LEU A 44 8.36 -11.63 -14.94
CA LEU A 44 8.45 -10.62 -16.00
C LEU A 44 9.06 -11.25 -17.26
N ALA A 45 8.59 -10.83 -18.41
CA ALA A 45 9.22 -11.22 -19.70
C ALA A 45 10.49 -10.39 -19.99
N GLU A 46 10.74 -9.37 -19.19
CA GLU A 46 11.85 -8.44 -19.34
C GLU A 46 13.08 -8.89 -18.53
N ARG A 47 14.29 -8.64 -19.06
CA ARG A 47 15.56 -8.96 -18.40
C ARG A 47 16.36 -7.73 -17.98
N ASP A 48 16.14 -6.60 -18.68
CA ASP A 48 16.81 -5.36 -18.33
C ASP A 48 16.34 -4.84 -16.97
N PRO A 49 17.24 -4.62 -16.00
CA PRO A 49 16.88 -4.23 -14.64
C PRO A 49 16.12 -2.90 -14.55
N GLU A 50 16.45 -1.92 -15.39
CA GLU A 50 15.78 -0.61 -15.35
C GLU A 50 14.36 -0.70 -15.91
N THR A 51 14.17 -1.45 -16.98
CA THR A 51 12.85 -1.75 -17.53
C THR A 51 12.00 -2.57 -16.54
N GLN A 52 12.60 -3.55 -15.85
CA GLN A 52 11.91 -4.28 -14.77
C GLN A 52 11.39 -3.35 -13.66
N LYS A 53 12.21 -2.39 -13.20
CA LYS A 53 11.80 -1.38 -12.22
C LYS A 53 10.58 -0.59 -12.72
N ALA A 54 10.62 -0.15 -13.98
CA ALA A 54 9.52 0.61 -14.57
C ALA A 54 8.23 -0.22 -14.66
N ILE A 55 8.32 -1.50 -15.06
CA ILE A 55 7.18 -2.44 -15.11
C ILE A 55 6.60 -2.65 -13.71
N VAL A 56 7.45 -2.94 -12.72
CA VAL A 56 7.01 -3.16 -11.33
C VAL A 56 6.34 -1.91 -10.78
N ARG A 57 6.89 -0.71 -11.03
CA ARG A 57 6.31 0.56 -10.57
C ARG A 57 4.94 0.86 -11.17
N ARG A 58 4.66 0.43 -12.39
CA ARG A 58 3.33 0.57 -12.99
C ARG A 58 2.33 -0.44 -12.46
N ASN A 59 2.80 -1.63 -12.04
CA ASN A 59 1.97 -2.77 -11.67
C ASN A 59 2.03 -3.13 -10.17
N TRP A 60 2.65 -2.30 -9.32
CA TRP A 60 2.93 -2.63 -7.93
C TRP A 60 1.69 -3.00 -7.12
N ILE A 61 0.53 -2.35 -7.36
CA ILE A 61 -0.72 -2.67 -6.67
C ILE A 61 -1.14 -4.10 -6.99
N ARG A 62 -1.22 -4.47 -8.28
CA ARG A 62 -1.58 -5.81 -8.73
C ARG A 62 -0.62 -6.87 -8.20
N ILE A 63 0.69 -6.58 -8.23
CA ILE A 63 1.72 -7.48 -7.71
C ILE A 63 1.56 -7.66 -6.20
N LEU A 64 1.44 -6.59 -5.43
CA LEU A 64 1.31 -6.68 -3.98
C LEU A 64 -0.04 -7.26 -3.54
N ALA A 65 -1.12 -7.03 -4.28
CA ALA A 65 -2.42 -7.65 -4.02
C ALA A 65 -2.37 -9.18 -4.07
N VAL A 66 -1.56 -9.73 -4.97
CA VAL A 66 -1.34 -11.17 -5.09
C VAL A 66 -0.39 -11.70 -4.00
N LEU A 67 0.67 -10.96 -3.69
CA LEU A 67 1.66 -11.39 -2.71
C LEU A 67 1.17 -11.29 -1.26
N VAL A 68 0.32 -10.32 -0.97
CA VAL A 68 -0.22 -10.03 0.37
C VAL A 68 -1.69 -9.62 0.31
N PRO A 69 -2.59 -10.55 -0.07
CA PRO A 69 -4.01 -10.25 -0.15
C PRO A 69 -4.56 -9.82 1.21
N GLY A 70 -5.44 -8.84 1.22
CA GLY A 70 -6.00 -8.25 2.45
C GLY A 70 -5.09 -7.20 3.12
N ALA A 71 -3.94 -6.88 2.52
CA ALA A 71 -3.11 -5.80 3.02
C ALA A 71 -3.73 -4.42 2.74
N VAL A 72 -3.42 -3.47 3.62
CA VAL A 72 -3.86 -2.08 3.52
C VAL A 72 -2.64 -1.18 3.43
N ILE A 73 -2.58 -0.34 2.40
CA ILE A 73 -1.59 0.74 2.34
C ILE A 73 -1.85 1.66 3.52
N SER A 74 -0.85 1.88 4.35
CA SER A 74 -1.01 2.47 5.68
C SER A 74 0.09 3.46 6.03
N HIS A 75 -0.02 4.10 7.17
CA HIS A 75 1.01 4.99 7.72
C HIS A 75 1.44 6.07 6.71
N ARG A 76 2.77 6.36 6.64
CA ARG A 76 3.31 7.36 5.72
C ARG A 76 2.93 7.09 4.27
N SER A 77 2.88 5.83 3.83
CA SER A 77 2.57 5.51 2.43
C SER A 77 1.14 5.89 2.06
N ALA A 78 0.17 5.64 2.93
CA ALA A 78 -1.20 6.10 2.70
C ALA A 78 -1.28 7.64 2.75
N TYR A 79 -0.58 8.26 3.70
CA TYR A 79 -0.53 9.71 3.84
C TYR A 79 0.05 10.40 2.58
N GLN A 80 1.04 9.78 1.92
CA GLN A 80 1.70 10.28 0.71
C GLN A 80 1.00 9.87 -0.60
N GLY A 81 -0.11 9.13 -0.54
CA GLY A 81 -0.84 8.69 -1.73
C GLY A 81 -0.35 7.40 -2.36
N GLY A 82 0.48 6.61 -1.67
CA GLY A 82 0.99 5.33 -2.14
C GLY A 82 2.51 5.26 -2.29
N LEU A 83 2.98 4.75 -3.40
CA LEU A 83 4.40 4.66 -3.72
C LEU A 83 4.94 6.04 -4.13
N SER A 84 6.02 6.48 -3.48
CA SER A 84 6.63 7.77 -3.82
C SER A 84 7.29 7.77 -5.21
N ALA A 85 7.43 8.96 -5.81
CA ALA A 85 7.93 9.13 -7.18
C ALA A 85 9.39 8.66 -7.35
N ASP A 86 10.20 8.84 -6.31
CA ASP A 86 11.62 8.43 -6.27
C ASP A 86 11.84 6.94 -5.95
N GLY A 87 10.76 6.19 -5.73
CA GLY A 87 10.80 4.82 -5.24
C GLY A 87 10.87 4.76 -3.72
N GLY A 88 11.30 3.64 -3.18
CA GLY A 88 11.48 3.46 -1.74
C GLY A 88 10.52 2.46 -1.12
N SER A 89 10.26 2.63 0.19
CA SER A 89 9.45 1.68 0.94
C SER A 89 7.99 2.07 0.94
N ILE A 90 7.12 1.10 0.65
CA ILE A 90 5.69 1.20 0.88
C ILE A 90 5.31 0.43 2.16
N TYR A 91 4.59 1.09 3.06
CA TYR A 91 4.15 0.50 4.32
C TYR A 91 2.74 -0.08 4.17
N LEU A 92 2.62 -1.35 4.51
CA LEU A 92 1.37 -2.10 4.43
C LEU A 92 1.02 -2.63 5.82
N SER A 93 -0.19 -2.40 6.30
CA SER A 93 -0.68 -3.04 7.51
C SER A 93 -1.35 -4.38 7.18
N HIS A 94 -1.08 -5.38 8.02
CA HIS A 94 -1.69 -6.70 7.89
C HIS A 94 -1.84 -7.37 9.27
N PRO A 95 -2.95 -8.06 9.57
CA PRO A 95 -3.20 -8.62 10.90
C PRO A 95 -2.31 -9.83 11.23
N THR A 96 -1.98 -10.64 10.25
CA THR A 96 -1.22 -11.88 10.44
C THR A 96 0.12 -11.91 9.70
N ASN A 97 0.21 -11.23 8.56
CA ASN A 97 1.40 -11.25 7.70
C ASN A 97 2.20 -9.96 7.87
N TYR A 98 2.92 -9.82 8.98
CA TYR A 98 3.69 -8.63 9.35
C TYR A 98 5.13 -8.97 9.74
N ASN A 99 5.94 -7.94 10.08
CA ASN A 99 7.38 -8.06 10.33
C ASN A 99 8.15 -8.69 9.16
N ARG A 100 7.69 -8.41 7.95
CA ARG A 100 8.20 -8.96 6.70
C ARG A 100 8.50 -7.83 5.73
N LYS A 101 9.51 -8.04 4.90
CA LYS A 101 9.82 -7.19 3.75
C LYS A 101 9.68 -8.00 2.47
N ILE A 102 9.20 -7.34 1.43
CA ILE A 102 9.14 -7.89 0.07
C ILE A 102 9.92 -6.92 -0.80
N ASP A 103 11.07 -7.37 -1.27
CA ASP A 103 11.91 -6.62 -2.18
C ASP A 103 11.55 -7.00 -3.62
N LEU A 104 11.10 -6.01 -4.38
CA LEU A 104 10.81 -6.09 -5.81
C LEU A 104 11.73 -5.11 -6.54
N PRO A 105 11.96 -5.28 -7.86
CA PRO A 105 12.71 -4.29 -8.63
C PRO A 105 12.13 -2.88 -8.45
N GLY A 106 12.90 -1.98 -7.81
CA GLY A 106 12.52 -0.59 -7.58
C GLY A 106 11.38 -0.33 -6.58
N VAL A 107 10.89 -1.35 -5.85
CA VAL A 107 9.83 -1.22 -4.84
C VAL A 107 10.12 -2.15 -3.67
N ARG A 108 10.07 -1.62 -2.45
CA ARG A 108 10.15 -2.40 -1.22
C ARG A 108 8.87 -2.29 -0.42
N ALA A 109 8.14 -3.39 -0.25
CA ALA A 109 6.99 -3.41 0.66
C ALA A 109 7.45 -3.83 2.07
N VAL A 110 7.06 -3.03 3.07
CA VAL A 110 7.33 -3.26 4.48
C VAL A 110 6.01 -3.52 5.20
N LEU A 111 5.81 -4.76 5.62
CA LEU A 111 4.59 -5.18 6.30
C LEU A 111 4.71 -4.92 7.80
N VAL A 112 3.79 -4.15 8.32
CA VAL A 112 3.70 -3.80 9.73
C VAL A 112 2.47 -4.45 10.35
N LYS A 113 2.55 -4.74 11.66
CA LYS A 113 1.40 -5.24 12.41
C LYS A 113 0.33 -4.15 12.48
N GLY A 114 -0.87 -4.47 12.06
CA GLY A 114 -2.01 -3.58 12.12
C GLY A 114 -3.27 -4.31 11.68
N PRO A 115 -4.44 -3.69 11.79
CA PRO A 115 -5.67 -4.29 11.31
C PRO A 115 -5.61 -4.49 9.80
N GLY A 116 -6.37 -5.48 9.32
CA GLY A 116 -6.72 -5.59 7.91
C GLY A 116 -7.63 -4.44 7.46
N PRO A 117 -8.39 -4.63 6.38
CA PRO A 117 -9.35 -3.63 5.91
C PRO A 117 -10.39 -3.29 6.99
N MET A 118 -10.68 -2.01 7.12
CA MET A 118 -11.66 -1.45 8.07
C MET A 118 -12.72 -0.64 7.32
N ALA A 119 -13.81 -0.30 8.00
CA ALA A 119 -14.83 0.59 7.44
C ALA A 119 -14.21 1.91 6.97
N GLY A 120 -14.57 2.33 5.76
CA GLY A 120 -14.03 3.52 5.12
C GLY A 120 -12.73 3.33 4.34
N ASP A 121 -12.02 2.21 4.50
CA ASP A 121 -10.87 1.89 3.66
C ASP A 121 -11.30 1.61 2.21
N THR A 122 -10.57 2.17 1.25
CA THR A 122 -10.91 2.05 -0.17
C THR A 122 -10.26 0.81 -0.77
N ARG A 123 -11.05 -0.04 -1.42
CA ARG A 123 -10.55 -1.20 -2.16
C ARG A 123 -10.04 -0.79 -3.54
N PHE A 124 -8.93 -1.34 -3.98
CA PHE A 124 -8.40 -1.14 -5.32
C PHE A 124 -9.13 -2.05 -6.35
N GLY A 125 -10.12 -1.50 -7.01
CA GLY A 125 -10.89 -2.23 -8.03
C GLY A 125 -11.41 -3.57 -7.49
N ASN A 126 -11.11 -4.66 -8.20
CA ASN A 126 -11.45 -6.02 -7.79
C ASN A 126 -10.37 -6.72 -6.95
N GLU A 127 -9.22 -6.06 -6.72
CA GLU A 127 -8.11 -6.64 -5.96
C GLU A 127 -8.45 -6.72 -4.47
N ASN A 128 -7.99 -7.78 -3.80
CA ASN A 128 -8.06 -7.87 -2.34
C ASN A 128 -6.91 -7.08 -1.71
N PHE A 129 -6.91 -5.77 -1.96
CA PHE A 129 -5.88 -4.82 -1.55
C PHE A 129 -6.52 -3.45 -1.31
N TYR A 130 -6.09 -2.73 -0.27
CA TYR A 130 -6.84 -1.59 0.23
C TYR A 130 -5.95 -0.38 0.48
N PHE A 131 -6.58 0.78 0.54
CA PHE A 131 -5.98 2.04 0.92
C PHE A 131 -6.66 2.56 2.19
N ALA A 132 -5.87 2.91 3.20
CA ALA A 132 -6.39 3.38 4.47
C ALA A 132 -7.24 4.63 4.30
N SER A 133 -8.36 4.69 5.01
CA SER A 133 -9.24 5.86 5.08
C SER A 133 -8.52 7.06 5.70
N ARG A 134 -8.97 8.28 5.36
CA ARG A 134 -8.34 9.51 5.86
C ARG A 134 -8.26 9.57 7.39
N PRO A 135 -9.30 9.26 8.18
CA PRO A 135 -9.20 9.21 9.64
C PRO A 135 -8.17 8.20 10.14
N ARG A 136 -8.09 7.02 9.51
CA ARG A 136 -7.09 6.00 9.82
C ARG A 136 -5.67 6.48 9.53
N GLN A 137 -5.43 7.13 8.39
CA GLN A 137 -4.13 7.70 8.04
C GLN A 137 -3.64 8.69 9.10
N LEU A 138 -4.51 9.58 9.59
CA LEU A 138 -4.15 10.56 10.61
C LEU A 138 -3.75 9.88 11.91
N LEU A 139 -4.53 8.92 12.40
CA LEU A 139 -4.22 8.15 13.60
C LEU A 139 -2.88 7.39 13.49
N GLU A 140 -2.69 6.64 12.42
CA GLU A 140 -1.48 5.83 12.21
C GLU A 140 -0.22 6.68 12.11
N ASN A 141 -0.31 7.93 11.64
CA ASN A 141 0.82 8.84 11.53
C ASN A 141 1.12 9.64 12.81
N LEU A 142 0.22 9.67 13.78
CA LEU A 142 0.45 10.18 15.13
C LEU A 142 1.08 9.14 16.05
N SER A 143 1.07 7.88 15.66
CA SER A 143 1.64 6.81 16.46
C SER A 143 3.17 6.92 16.48
N ALA A 144 3.73 7.23 17.65
CA ALA A 144 5.17 7.18 17.93
C ALA A 144 5.73 5.75 17.93
N ALA A 145 5.01 4.84 17.37
CA ALA A 145 5.01 3.45 17.63
C ALA A 145 6.28 2.68 17.27
N ARG A 146 6.46 1.65 18.03
CA ARG A 146 7.26 0.45 17.76
C ARG A 146 7.10 0.01 16.30
N GLY A 147 8.20 -0.24 15.63
CA GLY A 147 8.21 -0.73 14.25
C GLY A 147 9.29 -0.07 13.39
N PRO A 148 9.26 -0.29 12.08
CA PRO A 148 10.27 0.22 11.16
C PRO A 148 10.42 1.74 11.25
N ARG A 149 11.67 2.22 11.25
CA ARG A 149 11.96 3.67 11.19
C ARG A 149 11.33 4.28 9.94
N GLY A 150 10.78 5.48 10.07
CA GLY A 150 10.23 6.22 8.93
C GLY A 150 8.83 5.78 8.47
N LYS A 151 8.16 4.85 9.17
CA LYS A 151 6.78 4.46 8.83
C LYS A 151 5.76 5.57 9.06
N SER A 152 6.00 6.48 10.01
CA SER A 152 5.12 7.62 10.32
C SER A 152 5.61 8.90 9.63
N ALA A 153 4.68 9.74 9.20
CA ALA A 153 4.95 11.08 8.70
C ALA A 153 5.19 12.09 9.85
N GLY A 154 4.71 11.76 11.08
CA GLY A 154 4.88 12.57 12.27
C GLY A 154 3.76 13.59 12.51
N ALA A 155 3.76 14.16 13.71
CA ALA A 155 2.69 15.06 14.19
C ALA A 155 2.59 16.33 13.32
N LYS A 156 3.72 16.94 12.97
CA LYS A 156 3.71 18.16 12.13
C LYS A 156 3.05 17.93 10.78
N ALA A 157 3.32 16.81 10.12
CA ALA A 157 2.66 16.49 8.86
C ALA A 157 1.14 16.30 9.05
N VAL A 158 0.70 15.70 10.16
CA VAL A 158 -0.72 15.57 10.48
C VAL A 158 -1.38 16.93 10.69
N GLU A 159 -0.76 17.85 11.44
CA GLU A 159 -1.24 19.24 11.60
C GLU A 159 -1.41 19.93 10.25
N ASP A 160 -0.38 19.89 9.40
CA ASP A 160 -0.42 20.51 8.07
C ASP A 160 -1.56 19.93 7.20
N ARG A 161 -1.83 18.62 7.35
CA ARG A 161 -2.95 17.98 6.66
C ARG A 161 -4.30 18.43 7.20
N LEU A 162 -4.46 18.61 8.51
CA LEU A 162 -5.68 19.10 9.11
C LEU A 162 -5.99 20.53 8.65
N VAL A 163 -4.99 21.41 8.62
CA VAL A 163 -5.12 22.76 8.06
C VAL A 163 -5.53 22.71 6.59
N SER A 164 -4.93 21.82 5.81
CA SER A 164 -5.30 21.65 4.39
C SER A 164 -6.75 21.18 4.21
N ILE A 165 -7.23 20.28 5.08
CA ILE A 165 -8.61 19.79 5.06
C ILE A 165 -9.57 20.91 5.46
N LEU A 166 -9.27 21.67 6.52
CA LEU A 166 -10.06 22.79 6.98
C LEU A 166 -10.25 23.82 5.85
N ASN A 167 -9.15 24.19 5.18
CA ASN A 167 -9.17 25.18 4.10
C ASN A 167 -9.94 24.69 2.86
N ALA A 168 -9.87 23.37 2.55
CA ALA A 168 -10.50 22.82 1.36
C ALA A 168 -11.97 22.41 1.56
N SER A 169 -12.35 21.96 2.76
CA SER A 169 -13.62 21.26 3.02
C SER A 169 -14.37 21.78 4.26
N GLY A 170 -13.77 22.69 5.03
CA GLY A 170 -14.38 23.33 6.18
C GLY A 170 -14.45 22.47 7.46
N GLU A 171 -14.99 23.06 8.53
CA GLU A 171 -15.06 22.46 9.87
C GLU A 171 -15.93 21.21 9.93
N ASN A 172 -17.00 21.14 9.16
CA ASN A 172 -17.89 19.98 9.15
C ASN A 172 -17.13 18.69 8.75
N GLU A 173 -16.25 18.77 7.75
CA GLU A 173 -15.43 17.64 7.34
C GLU A 173 -14.41 17.24 8.43
N LEU A 174 -13.80 18.22 9.12
CA LEU A 174 -12.91 17.93 10.26
C LEU A 174 -13.67 17.23 11.39
N ASN A 175 -14.89 17.66 11.71
CA ASN A 175 -15.72 17.03 12.72
C ASN A 175 -16.10 15.59 12.34
N ASN A 176 -16.46 15.35 11.08
CA ASN A 176 -16.74 14.00 10.56
C ASN A 176 -15.51 13.09 10.67
N ILE A 177 -14.33 13.62 10.30
CA ILE A 177 -13.06 12.90 10.43
C ILE A 177 -12.76 12.58 11.90
N ARG A 178 -12.96 13.55 12.81
CA ARG A 178 -12.76 13.38 14.25
C ARG A 178 -13.65 12.27 14.82
N ASP A 179 -14.94 12.28 14.48
CA ASP A 179 -15.87 11.27 14.99
C ASP A 179 -15.58 9.88 14.47
N THR A 180 -15.27 9.76 13.18
CA THR A 180 -14.82 8.51 12.59
C THR A 180 -13.49 8.02 13.21
N ALA A 181 -12.54 8.93 13.42
CA ALA A 181 -11.25 8.61 14.05
C ALA A 181 -11.43 8.09 15.49
N ARG A 182 -12.41 8.63 16.24
CA ARG A 182 -12.74 8.18 17.61
C ARG A 182 -13.12 6.70 17.63
N GLU A 183 -13.99 6.28 16.71
CA GLU A 183 -14.41 4.88 16.63
C GLU A 183 -13.30 3.96 16.15
N LEU A 184 -12.54 4.39 15.12
CA LEU A 184 -11.39 3.64 14.65
C LEU A 184 -10.31 3.47 15.73
N ALA A 185 -10.04 4.52 16.50
CA ALA A 185 -9.04 4.47 17.56
C ALA A 185 -9.38 3.46 18.67
N LYS A 186 -10.66 3.23 18.96
CA LYS A 186 -11.10 2.19 19.90
C LYS A 186 -10.74 0.80 19.37
N SER A 187 -11.09 0.50 18.13
CA SER A 187 -10.85 -0.81 17.50
C SER A 187 -9.36 -1.08 17.21
N MET A 188 -8.58 -0.03 16.93
CA MET A 188 -7.14 -0.11 16.64
C MET A 188 -6.26 -0.06 17.90
N GLY A 189 -6.81 0.25 19.08
CA GLY A 189 -6.01 0.48 20.28
C GLY A 189 -5.19 1.77 20.26
N LEU A 190 -5.60 2.77 19.47
CA LEU A 190 -4.90 4.05 19.25
C LEU A 190 -5.55 5.21 20.01
N ARG A 191 -6.03 4.98 21.23
CA ARG A 191 -6.74 6.00 22.04
C ARG A 191 -5.85 7.21 22.38
N GLN A 192 -4.54 7.02 22.54
CA GLN A 192 -3.62 8.13 22.84
C GLN A 192 -3.38 8.99 21.60
N GLU A 193 -3.28 8.35 20.43
CA GLU A 193 -3.19 9.02 19.14
C GLU A 193 -4.46 9.82 18.85
N PHE A 194 -5.62 9.27 19.17
CA PHE A 194 -6.88 10.01 19.06
C PHE A 194 -6.91 11.24 19.97
N LYS A 195 -6.48 11.14 21.23
CA LYS A 195 -6.41 12.32 22.12
C LYS A 195 -5.55 13.44 21.54
N LYS A 196 -4.43 13.09 20.88
CA LYS A 196 -3.55 14.08 20.21
C LYS A 196 -4.28 14.69 19.01
N LEU A 197 -4.92 13.86 18.17
CA LEU A 197 -5.69 14.33 17.02
C LEU A 197 -6.83 15.27 17.43
N ASP A 198 -7.57 14.89 18.45
CA ASP A 198 -8.69 15.67 19.00
C ASP A 198 -8.23 17.04 19.50
N GLY A 199 -7.08 17.09 20.21
CA GLY A 199 -6.46 18.34 20.64
C GLY A 199 -5.99 19.23 19.49
N MET A 200 -5.52 18.65 18.38
CA MET A 200 -5.14 19.40 17.17
C MET A 200 -6.33 19.99 16.42
N ILE A 201 -7.49 19.33 16.45
CA ILE A 201 -8.71 19.79 15.77
C ILE A 201 -9.42 20.85 16.62
N GLY A 202 -9.32 20.79 17.95
CA GLY A 202 -9.98 21.71 18.88
C GLY A 202 -9.16 22.93 19.25
N ALA A 203 -7.93 23.06 18.75
CA ALA A 203 -7.04 24.19 18.98
C ALA A 203 -7.21 25.26 17.90
#